data_ec29b25798258a9691691882257cd520
#
_entry.id   ec29b25798258a9691691882257cd520
#
_cell.length_a   1.000
_cell.length_b   1.000
_cell.length_c   1.000
_cell.angle_alpha   90.00
_cell.angle_beta   90.00
_cell.angle_gamma   90.00
#
_symmetry.space_group_name_H-M   'P 1'
#
loop_
_entity.id
_entity.type
_entity.pdbx_description
1 polymer ?
#
loop_
_entity_poly.entity_id
_entity_poly.type
_entity_poly.pdbx_seq_one_letter_code
_entity_poly.pdbx_strand_id
1 'polypeptide(L)'
;MASTYTSNTGIEKIGAGEQAGTWGNTTNNNLDIVDRTLNGVVTLTITGNKTLTTSDGTLSEGHYKILVLSGSPSGAFDLTIDPNDQQKWFFIKNSTNQTVTVKQGGGSGTTVALATNTSGIIFADGTGANANVAAVPTDLVGDTSPQLGGDLDTNGNAILFGSSK
;
A
#
# COMPACT_ATOMS: atom_id res chain seq x y z
N MET A 1 -2.01 33.64 -7.29
CA MET A 1 -2.43 32.41 -8.04
C MET A 1 -2.67 31.35 -7.00
N ALA A 2 -3.82 30.67 -7.01
CA ALA A 2 -4.17 29.70 -5.97
C ALA A 2 -3.15 28.54 -5.91
N SER A 3 -2.86 28.05 -4.70
CA SER A 3 -2.07 26.85 -4.49
C SER A 3 -2.68 25.65 -5.23
N THR A 4 -1.84 24.74 -5.66
CA THR A 4 -2.23 23.46 -6.28
C THR A 4 -1.50 22.32 -5.58
N TYR A 5 -1.85 21.06 -5.86
CA TYR A 5 -1.25 19.91 -5.21
C TYR A 5 -0.60 18.96 -6.21
N THR A 6 0.31 18.11 -5.72
CA THR A 6 0.87 17.02 -6.51
C THR A 6 -0.12 15.87 -6.61
N SER A 7 -0.22 15.23 -7.79
CA SER A 7 -1.27 14.26 -8.09
C SER A 7 -1.26 13.00 -7.20
N ASN A 8 -0.08 12.53 -6.75
CA ASN A 8 0.02 11.24 -6.06
C ASN A 8 0.21 11.37 -4.54
N THR A 9 0.73 12.50 -4.06
CA THR A 9 1.09 12.68 -2.65
C THR A 9 0.41 13.86 -1.99
N GLY A 10 -0.36 14.66 -2.73
CA GLY A 10 -1.02 15.84 -2.19
C GLY A 10 -0.08 16.89 -1.60
N ILE A 11 1.18 16.95 -2.06
CA ILE A 11 2.14 18.00 -1.63
C ILE A 11 1.67 19.33 -2.20
N GLU A 12 1.57 20.34 -1.35
CA GLU A 12 1.13 21.67 -1.77
C GLU A 12 2.21 22.40 -2.55
N LYS A 13 1.85 22.85 -3.75
CA LYS A 13 2.63 23.79 -4.57
C LYS A 13 2.10 25.19 -4.32
N ILE A 14 2.80 25.94 -3.48
CA ILE A 14 2.38 27.30 -3.08
C ILE A 14 2.30 28.19 -4.31
N GLY A 15 1.17 28.87 -4.49
CA GLY A 15 0.98 29.84 -5.56
C GLY A 15 1.86 31.08 -5.38
N ALA A 16 2.34 31.64 -6.50
CA ALA A 16 3.15 32.84 -6.45
C ALA A 16 2.41 34.01 -5.77
N GLY A 17 3.02 34.60 -4.74
CA GLY A 17 2.48 35.69 -3.96
C GLY A 17 1.50 35.29 -2.86
N GLU A 18 1.28 33.97 -2.66
CA GLU A 18 0.45 33.47 -1.57
C GLU A 18 1.26 33.17 -0.30
N GLN A 19 0.55 33.00 0.81
CA GLN A 19 1.08 32.56 2.11
C GLN A 19 2.19 33.46 2.67
N ALA A 20 2.13 34.77 2.43
CA ALA A 20 3.07 35.73 3.00
C ALA A 20 3.10 35.59 4.55
N GLY A 21 4.27 35.26 5.08
CA GLY A 21 4.48 35.00 6.52
C GLY A 21 4.13 33.60 7.00
N THR A 22 3.50 32.74 6.19
CA THR A 22 3.10 31.36 6.56
C THR A 22 3.65 30.26 5.65
N TRP A 23 4.30 30.62 4.54
CA TRP A 23 4.87 29.65 3.58
C TRP A 23 5.82 28.64 4.22
N GLY A 24 6.52 29.04 5.29
CA GLY A 24 7.42 28.15 6.03
C GLY A 24 6.68 26.97 6.67
N ASN A 25 5.45 27.18 7.17
CA ASN A 25 4.63 26.10 7.73
C ASN A 25 4.23 25.09 6.64
N THR A 26 3.80 25.59 5.50
CA THR A 26 3.46 24.72 4.34
C THR A 26 4.68 23.96 3.85
N THR A 27 5.84 24.61 3.76
CA THR A 27 7.09 23.96 3.36
C THR A 27 7.49 22.85 4.33
N ASN A 28 7.42 23.11 5.64
CA ASN A 28 7.73 22.10 6.66
C ASN A 28 6.75 20.93 6.60
N ASN A 29 5.45 21.18 6.46
CA ASN A 29 4.46 20.13 6.30
C ASN A 29 4.70 19.28 5.02
N ASN A 30 5.09 19.92 3.93
CA ASN A 30 5.46 19.24 2.71
C ASN A 30 6.68 18.33 2.90
N LEU A 31 7.69 18.78 3.65
CA LEU A 31 8.87 17.97 4.00
C LEU A 31 8.47 16.77 4.87
N ASP A 32 7.56 16.94 5.83
CA ASP A 32 7.03 15.84 6.64
C ASP A 32 6.25 14.82 5.79
N ILE A 33 5.49 15.28 4.77
CA ILE A 33 4.83 14.41 3.80
C ILE A 33 5.87 13.62 2.99
N VAL A 34 6.93 14.27 2.53
CA VAL A 34 8.02 13.63 1.76
C VAL A 34 8.71 12.56 2.62
N ASP A 35 9.10 12.89 3.85
CA ASP A 35 9.77 11.95 4.76
C ASP A 35 8.89 10.73 5.03
N ARG A 36 7.61 10.94 5.37
CA ARG A 36 6.65 9.86 5.59
C ARG A 36 6.46 8.98 4.36
N THR A 37 6.41 9.59 3.17
CA THR A 37 6.23 8.86 1.91
C THR A 37 7.46 8.03 1.52
N LEU A 38 8.64 8.47 1.90
CA LEU A 38 9.88 7.75 1.61
C LEU A 38 10.14 6.60 2.60
N ASN A 39 10.02 6.87 3.90
CA ASN A 39 10.51 5.98 4.96
C ASN A 39 9.46 5.66 6.03
N GLY A 40 8.26 6.21 5.94
CA GLY A 40 7.25 6.08 6.99
C GLY A 40 6.76 4.65 7.18
N VAL A 41 6.76 4.20 8.43
CA VAL A 41 6.20 2.93 8.89
C VAL A 41 5.06 3.21 9.86
N VAL A 42 3.94 2.52 9.73
CA VAL A 42 2.83 2.62 10.67
C VAL A 42 2.27 1.23 11.01
N THR A 43 1.87 1.06 12.27
CA THR A 43 1.03 -0.06 12.68
C THR A 43 -0.41 0.42 12.80
N LEU A 44 -1.29 -0.15 11.99
CA LEU A 44 -2.72 0.15 11.97
C LEU A 44 -3.48 -0.93 12.75
N THR A 45 -4.21 -0.51 13.78
CA THR A 45 -5.12 -1.41 14.51
C THR A 45 -6.40 -1.59 13.72
N ILE A 46 -6.66 -2.83 13.29
CA ILE A 46 -7.77 -3.21 12.45
C ILE A 46 -8.87 -3.87 13.29
N THR A 47 -10.07 -3.36 13.17
CA THR A 47 -11.29 -3.92 13.78
C THR A 47 -12.33 -4.33 12.73
N GLY A 48 -12.13 -3.96 11.46
CA GLY A 48 -13.00 -4.20 10.32
C GLY A 48 -12.45 -3.49 9.09
N ASN A 49 -13.30 -3.17 8.12
CA ASN A 49 -12.89 -2.43 6.92
C ASN A 49 -12.20 -1.11 7.26
N LYS A 50 -11.12 -0.80 6.56
CA LYS A 50 -10.30 0.40 6.77
C LYS A 50 -10.09 1.13 5.44
N THR A 51 -10.29 2.45 5.46
CA THR A 51 -9.90 3.33 4.35
C THR A 51 -8.56 3.99 4.70
N LEU A 52 -7.63 3.90 3.79
CA LEU A 52 -6.31 4.51 3.86
C LEU A 52 -6.33 5.78 3.02
N THR A 53 -6.64 6.91 3.66
CA THR A 53 -6.84 8.18 2.97
C THR A 53 -5.53 8.94 2.78
N THR A 54 -5.35 9.56 1.60
CA THR A 54 -4.33 10.56 1.33
C THR A 54 -5.01 11.89 1.05
N SER A 55 -4.80 12.86 1.93
CA SER A 55 -5.41 14.19 1.82
C SER A 55 -4.39 15.21 1.33
N ASP A 56 -4.84 16.13 0.47
CA ASP A 56 -4.04 17.23 -0.05
C ASP A 56 -3.56 18.15 1.08
N GLY A 57 -2.28 18.48 1.06
CA GLY A 57 -1.65 19.40 2.00
C GLY A 57 -1.70 18.95 3.47
N THR A 58 -2.04 17.70 3.78
CA THR A 58 -2.22 17.21 5.14
C THR A 58 -1.57 15.86 5.34
N LEU A 59 -0.77 15.70 6.39
CA LEU A 59 -0.23 14.41 6.80
C LEU A 59 -1.35 13.41 7.09
N SER A 60 -1.39 12.31 6.35
CA SER A 60 -2.42 11.29 6.47
C SER A 60 -1.83 9.87 6.44
N GLU A 61 -2.65 8.86 6.73
CA GLU A 61 -2.22 7.46 6.81
C GLU A 61 -1.77 6.93 5.44
N GLY A 62 -2.37 7.41 4.34
CA GLY A 62 -2.02 7.03 2.98
C GLY A 62 -0.64 7.50 2.51
N HIS A 63 0.08 8.30 3.31
CA HIS A 63 1.46 8.70 3.04
C HIS A 63 2.49 7.66 3.54
N TYR A 64 2.14 6.78 4.46
CA TYR A 64 3.09 5.76 4.92
C TYR A 64 3.44 4.76 3.82
N LYS A 65 4.71 4.37 3.78
CA LYS A 65 5.22 3.42 2.80
C LYS A 65 5.07 1.98 3.28
N ILE A 66 5.24 1.75 4.57
CA ILE A 66 5.17 0.43 5.19
C ILE A 66 4.00 0.39 6.15
N LEU A 67 3.09 -0.53 5.92
CA LEU A 67 1.88 -0.72 6.71
C LEU A 67 1.93 -2.08 7.41
N VAL A 68 1.86 -2.08 8.74
CA VAL A 68 1.68 -3.29 9.54
C VAL A 68 0.24 -3.30 10.03
N LEU A 69 -0.57 -4.20 9.51
CA LEU A 69 -1.95 -4.38 9.94
C LEU A 69 -1.96 -5.30 11.15
N SER A 70 -2.48 -4.85 12.27
CA SER A 70 -2.57 -5.60 13.52
C SER A 70 -4.00 -5.60 14.05
N GLY A 71 -4.31 -6.50 15.00
CA GLY A 71 -5.65 -6.58 15.59
C GLY A 71 -6.35 -7.89 15.24
N SER A 72 -7.61 -8.01 15.71
CA SER A 72 -8.41 -9.22 15.59
C SER A 72 -9.81 -8.88 15.07
N PRO A 73 -9.95 -8.48 13.80
CA PRO A 73 -11.26 -8.26 13.19
C PRO A 73 -12.06 -9.56 13.20
N SER A 74 -13.40 -9.44 13.27
CA SER A 74 -14.31 -10.58 13.38
C SER A 74 -14.47 -11.38 12.08
N GLY A 75 -14.00 -10.85 10.95
CA GLY A 75 -14.05 -11.50 9.63
C GLY A 75 -13.05 -10.86 8.66
N ALA A 76 -12.96 -11.42 7.46
CA ALA A 76 -12.19 -10.83 6.37
C ALA A 76 -12.64 -9.38 6.14
N PHE A 77 -11.70 -8.51 5.75
CA PHE A 77 -11.94 -7.07 5.66
C PHE A 77 -11.24 -6.46 4.44
N ASP A 78 -11.71 -5.28 4.07
CA ASP A 78 -11.13 -4.49 3.00
C ASP A 78 -10.19 -3.40 3.55
N LEU A 79 -9.02 -3.26 2.93
CA LEU A 79 -8.17 -2.08 3.02
C LEU A 79 -8.33 -1.29 1.72
N THR A 80 -9.07 -0.19 1.79
CA THR A 80 -9.34 0.65 0.62
C THR A 80 -8.35 1.80 0.55
N ILE A 81 -7.61 1.90 -0.56
CA ILE A 81 -6.72 3.02 -0.86
C ILE A 81 -7.56 4.15 -1.46
N ASP A 82 -7.51 5.34 -0.86
CA ASP A 82 -8.27 6.51 -1.27
C ASP A 82 -7.38 7.77 -1.29
N PRO A 83 -7.52 8.63 -2.30
CA PRO A 83 -8.42 8.59 -3.45
C PRO A 83 -8.00 7.55 -4.52
N ASN A 84 -8.92 7.27 -5.44
CA ASN A 84 -8.72 6.24 -6.47
C ASN A 84 -7.99 6.72 -7.73
N ASP A 85 -7.61 7.99 -7.78
CA ASP A 85 -6.88 8.63 -8.88
C ASP A 85 -5.39 8.88 -8.56
N GLN A 86 -4.90 8.36 -7.45
CA GLN A 86 -3.49 8.46 -7.04
C GLN A 86 -2.74 7.15 -7.25
N GLN A 87 -1.61 7.22 -7.94
CA GLN A 87 -0.69 6.09 -8.05
C GLN A 87 0.07 5.91 -6.74
N LYS A 88 0.05 4.69 -6.20
CA LYS A 88 0.65 4.34 -4.91
C LYS A 88 1.33 2.99 -4.95
N TRP A 89 2.33 2.80 -4.10
CA TRP A 89 2.80 1.49 -3.75
C TRP A 89 3.13 1.41 -2.26
N PHE A 90 2.95 0.22 -1.69
CA PHE A 90 3.10 -0.06 -0.27
C PHE A 90 3.80 -1.40 -0.06
N PHE A 91 4.57 -1.51 1.00
CA PHE A 91 4.85 -2.79 1.62
C PHE A 91 3.80 -3.02 2.72
N ILE A 92 2.98 -4.07 2.59
CA ILE A 92 1.92 -4.37 3.55
C ILE A 92 2.22 -5.70 4.23
N LYS A 93 2.27 -5.69 5.57
CA LYS A 93 2.33 -6.89 6.40
C LYS A 93 0.98 -7.09 7.08
N ASN A 94 0.31 -8.19 6.78
CA ASN A 94 -0.92 -8.58 7.47
C ASN A 94 -0.58 -9.43 8.71
N SER A 95 -0.58 -8.80 9.89
CA SER A 95 -0.40 -9.48 11.18
C SER A 95 -1.74 -9.64 11.92
N THR A 96 -2.88 -9.55 11.23
CA THR A 96 -4.20 -9.81 11.80
C THR A 96 -4.54 -11.32 11.73
N ASN A 97 -5.63 -11.71 12.37
CA ASN A 97 -6.16 -13.08 12.32
C ASN A 97 -7.05 -13.36 11.09
N GLN A 98 -7.18 -12.43 10.15
CA GLN A 98 -8.08 -12.51 9.00
C GLN A 98 -7.38 -12.14 7.71
N THR A 99 -7.93 -12.58 6.57
CA THR A 99 -7.50 -12.14 5.25
C THR A 99 -7.92 -10.69 5.02
N VAL A 100 -7.00 -9.86 4.50
CA VAL A 100 -7.29 -8.52 4.00
C VAL A 100 -7.38 -8.52 2.48
N THR A 101 -8.40 -7.87 1.93
CA THR A 101 -8.49 -7.55 0.51
C THR A 101 -8.07 -6.10 0.30
N VAL A 102 -6.95 -5.88 -0.38
CA VAL A 102 -6.47 -4.54 -0.75
C VAL A 102 -7.10 -4.14 -2.07
N LYS A 103 -7.74 -2.98 -2.09
CA LYS A 103 -8.39 -2.41 -3.27
C LYS A 103 -8.16 -0.90 -3.35
N GLN A 104 -8.40 -0.29 -4.50
CA GLN A 104 -8.33 1.16 -4.66
C GLN A 104 -9.71 1.73 -4.99
N GLY A 105 -10.22 2.59 -4.10
CA GLY A 105 -11.53 3.20 -4.26
C GLY A 105 -12.69 2.19 -4.24
N GLY A 106 -13.83 2.59 -4.78
CA GLY A 106 -15.05 1.79 -4.87
C GLY A 106 -15.29 1.14 -6.23
N GLY A 107 -14.27 1.12 -7.12
CA GLY A 107 -14.41 0.65 -8.49
C GLY A 107 -14.38 -0.87 -8.64
N SER A 108 -14.51 -1.33 -9.89
CA SER A 108 -14.50 -2.74 -10.31
C SER A 108 -13.10 -3.23 -10.71
N GLY A 109 -12.03 -2.50 -10.36
CA GLY A 109 -10.65 -2.88 -10.63
C GLY A 109 -10.21 -4.15 -9.90
N THR A 110 -9.05 -4.69 -10.29
CA THR A 110 -8.46 -5.85 -9.63
C THR A 110 -8.08 -5.55 -8.18
N THR A 111 -8.11 -6.57 -7.34
CA THR A 111 -7.79 -6.49 -5.92
C THR A 111 -6.72 -7.52 -5.56
N VAL A 112 -6.06 -7.33 -4.42
CA VAL A 112 -5.06 -8.27 -3.90
C VAL A 112 -5.49 -8.75 -2.52
N ALA A 113 -5.56 -10.06 -2.34
CA ALA A 113 -5.80 -10.68 -1.03
C ALA A 113 -4.47 -11.05 -0.36
N LEU A 114 -4.27 -10.62 0.87
CA LEU A 114 -3.16 -11.05 1.73
C LEU A 114 -3.72 -11.88 2.88
N ALA A 115 -3.32 -13.14 2.93
CA ALA A 115 -3.69 -14.03 4.04
C ALA A 115 -3.08 -13.56 5.36
N THR A 116 -3.56 -14.11 6.47
CA THR A 116 -2.97 -13.85 7.79
C THR A 116 -1.47 -14.21 7.81
N ASN A 117 -0.68 -13.42 8.50
CA ASN A 117 0.78 -13.56 8.65
C ASN A 117 1.57 -13.52 7.32
N THR A 118 0.99 -13.02 6.23
CA THR A 118 1.69 -12.78 4.96
C THR A 118 2.01 -11.31 4.77
N SER A 119 2.92 -11.03 3.83
CA SER A 119 3.27 -9.68 3.42
C SER A 119 3.44 -9.62 1.91
N GLY A 120 3.33 -8.42 1.35
CA GLY A 120 3.51 -8.19 -0.07
C GLY A 120 3.87 -6.76 -0.41
N ILE A 121 4.52 -6.58 -1.56
CA ILE A 121 4.66 -5.28 -2.21
C ILE A 121 3.47 -5.12 -3.13
N ILE A 122 2.68 -4.10 -2.89
CA ILE A 122 1.41 -3.86 -3.59
C ILE A 122 1.46 -2.48 -4.22
N PHE A 123 1.01 -2.38 -5.46
CA PHE A 123 0.84 -1.10 -6.12
C PHE A 123 -0.60 -0.90 -6.61
N ALA A 124 -1.01 0.36 -6.64
CA ALA A 124 -2.30 0.82 -7.12
C ALA A 124 -2.07 1.80 -8.29
N ASP A 125 -2.79 1.65 -9.37
CA ASP A 125 -2.53 2.35 -10.64
C ASP A 125 -3.18 3.74 -10.74
N GLY A 126 -4.12 4.08 -9.85
CA GLY A 126 -4.74 5.40 -9.81
C GLY A 126 -5.59 5.73 -11.03
N THR A 127 -6.20 4.75 -11.68
CA THR A 127 -6.95 4.98 -12.92
C THR A 127 -8.42 5.38 -12.69
N GLY A 128 -8.76 5.82 -11.49
CA GLY A 128 -10.10 6.31 -11.16
C GLY A 128 -11.09 5.19 -10.83
N ALA A 129 -12.29 5.22 -11.43
CA ALA A 129 -13.37 4.30 -11.09
C ALA A 129 -13.01 2.81 -11.26
N ASN A 130 -12.08 2.48 -12.13
CA ASN A 130 -11.61 1.12 -12.39
C ASN A 130 -10.15 0.91 -11.93
N ALA A 131 -9.70 1.68 -10.95
CA ALA A 131 -8.34 1.59 -10.44
C ALA A 131 -8.01 0.16 -9.98
N ASN A 132 -6.87 -0.33 -10.42
CA ASN A 132 -6.41 -1.68 -10.16
C ASN A 132 -5.38 -1.70 -9.04
N VAL A 133 -5.39 -2.78 -8.30
CA VAL A 133 -4.35 -3.13 -7.34
C VAL A 133 -3.71 -4.44 -7.76
N ALA A 134 -2.38 -4.48 -7.77
CA ALA A 134 -1.61 -5.66 -8.09
C ALA A 134 -0.47 -5.86 -7.08
N ALA A 135 -0.07 -7.11 -6.87
CA ALA A 135 1.08 -7.46 -6.04
C ALA A 135 2.28 -7.83 -6.90
N VAL A 136 3.47 -7.48 -6.44
CA VAL A 136 4.71 -8.07 -6.96
C VAL A 136 4.80 -9.48 -6.38
N PRO A 137 4.92 -10.54 -7.19
CA PRO A 137 5.12 -11.89 -6.70
C PRO A 137 6.38 -11.97 -5.82
N THR A 138 6.25 -12.51 -4.62
CA THR A 138 7.35 -12.63 -3.66
C THR A 138 7.68 -14.08 -3.33
N ASP A 139 7.00 -15.03 -3.96
CA ASP A 139 7.17 -16.46 -3.76
C ASP A 139 7.33 -17.23 -5.07
N LEU A 140 7.82 -18.46 -4.97
CA LEU A 140 7.99 -19.39 -6.11
C LEU A 140 6.63 -19.92 -6.62
N VAL A 141 5.55 -19.78 -5.86
CA VAL A 141 4.22 -20.28 -6.25
C VAL A 141 3.64 -19.46 -7.39
N GLY A 142 3.98 -18.17 -7.46
CA GLY A 142 3.57 -17.28 -8.55
C GLY A 142 4.41 -17.45 -9.82
N ASP A 143 5.54 -18.13 -9.77
CA ASP A 143 6.39 -18.41 -10.92
C ASP A 143 5.98 -19.76 -11.55
N THR A 144 5.38 -19.72 -12.72
CA THR A 144 4.96 -20.93 -13.45
C THR A 144 6.13 -21.73 -14.06
N SER A 145 7.34 -21.18 -14.00
CA SER A 145 8.57 -21.80 -14.51
C SER A 145 9.78 -21.50 -13.62
N PRO A 146 9.70 -21.80 -12.32
CA PRO A 146 10.76 -21.43 -11.37
C PRO A 146 12.08 -22.12 -11.74
N GLN A 147 13.16 -21.33 -11.86
CA GLN A 147 14.51 -21.82 -12.12
C GLN A 147 15.36 -21.61 -10.87
N LEU A 148 15.93 -22.70 -10.39
CA LEU A 148 16.92 -22.67 -9.32
C LEU A 148 18.30 -22.45 -9.94
N GLY A 149 18.97 -21.35 -9.59
CA GLY A 149 20.29 -21.00 -10.10
C GLY A 149 21.45 -21.86 -9.55
N GLY A 150 21.15 -22.92 -8.79
CA GLY A 150 22.09 -23.82 -8.16
C GLY A 150 21.38 -25.03 -7.54
N ASP A 151 22.11 -25.83 -6.79
CA ASP A 151 21.56 -27.01 -6.13
C ASP A 151 20.47 -26.61 -5.11
N LEU A 152 19.37 -27.39 -5.08
CA LEU A 152 18.32 -27.23 -4.09
C LEU A 152 18.76 -27.89 -2.78
N ASP A 153 19.17 -27.09 -1.79
CA ASP A 153 19.36 -27.55 -0.42
C ASP A 153 17.99 -27.60 0.29
N THR A 154 17.54 -28.81 0.56
CA THR A 154 16.27 -29.06 1.23
C THR A 154 16.35 -28.91 2.75
N ASN A 155 17.52 -28.62 3.29
CA ASN A 155 17.77 -28.52 4.73
C ASN A 155 17.18 -29.71 5.53
N GLY A 156 17.31 -30.92 4.99
CA GLY A 156 16.80 -32.15 5.59
C GLY A 156 15.30 -32.43 5.41
N ASN A 157 14.58 -31.60 4.65
CA ASN A 157 13.18 -31.83 4.33
C ASN A 157 13.01 -32.64 3.04
N ALA A 158 11.94 -33.42 2.95
CA ALA A 158 11.63 -34.17 1.74
C ALA A 158 11.13 -33.26 0.62
N ILE A 159 11.59 -33.50 -0.61
CA ILE A 159 10.96 -32.93 -1.81
C ILE A 159 9.83 -33.87 -2.23
N LEU A 160 8.60 -33.37 -2.20
CA LEU A 160 7.44 -34.12 -2.68
C LEU A 160 7.12 -33.68 -4.11
N PHE A 161 7.43 -34.55 -5.06
CA PHE A 161 6.90 -34.37 -6.42
C PHE A 161 5.45 -34.85 -6.42
N GLY A 162 4.51 -33.92 -6.70
CA GLY A 162 3.10 -34.27 -6.80
C GLY A 162 2.92 -35.39 -7.85
N SER A 163 2.28 -36.48 -7.46
CA SER A 163 1.86 -37.48 -8.44
C SER A 163 0.77 -36.84 -9.31
N SER A 164 1.02 -36.74 -10.61
CA SER A 164 -0.05 -36.44 -11.55
C SER A 164 -1.10 -37.55 -11.44
N LYS A 165 -2.34 -37.15 -11.06
CA LYS A 165 -3.49 -38.05 -11.20
C LYS A 165 -4.00 -38.04 -12.61
#